data_51e02464071265f5102008e6ca3cd223
#
_entry.id   51e02464071265f5102008e6ca3cd223
#
_cell.length_a   1.000
_cell.length_b   1.000
_cell.length_c   1.000
_cell.angle_alpha   90.00
_cell.angle_beta   90.00
_cell.angle_gamma   90.00
#
_symmetry.space_group_name_H-M   'P 1'
#
loop_
_entity.id
_entity.type
_entity.pdbx_description
1 polymer ?
#
loop_
_entity_poly.entity_id
_entity_poly.type
_entity_poly.pdbx_seq_one_letter_code
_entity_poly.pdbx_strand_id
1 'polypeptide(L)'
;MGRSPVAIGGIGGSGTRLIASVLRDIGFFLGADLNEASDNLWFTLLFKRMELWPLEENKEEISRALAIFLNLMNRQPLATEDVIYVRQLTRQSRPKHPVEWLEDRVESIIDSGSTEAISTVDGRWGWKEPNTHILLPALLQEVDDLKYIHVMRHGVDMAFS
;
A
#
# COMPACT_ATOMS: atom_id res chain seq x y z
N MET A 1 -18.06 -11.87 5.53
CA MET A 1 -16.69 -12.24 5.13
C MET A 1 -16.30 -11.35 3.96
N GLY A 2 -15.30 -10.51 4.14
CA GLY A 2 -14.73 -9.71 3.03
C GLY A 2 -14.12 -10.64 1.99
N ARG A 3 -14.16 -10.24 0.71
CA ARG A 3 -13.48 -11.00 -0.35
C ARG A 3 -11.96 -10.91 -0.16
N SER A 4 -11.25 -11.97 -0.53
CA SER A 4 -9.78 -12.03 -0.49
C SER A 4 -9.15 -10.85 -1.25
N PRO A 5 -8.22 -10.10 -0.65
CA PRO A 5 -7.57 -8.99 -1.32
C PRO A 5 -6.61 -9.45 -2.42
N VAL A 6 -6.37 -8.57 -3.39
CA VAL A 6 -5.39 -8.80 -4.46
C VAL A 6 -4.27 -7.77 -4.36
N ALA A 7 -3.05 -8.24 -4.13
CA ALA A 7 -1.85 -7.41 -4.20
C ALA A 7 -1.14 -7.59 -5.54
N ILE A 8 -0.70 -6.49 -6.14
CA ILE A 8 0.07 -6.48 -7.38
C ILE A 8 1.47 -5.95 -7.08
N GLY A 9 2.48 -6.73 -7.42
CA GLY A 9 3.87 -6.34 -7.29
C GLY A 9 4.73 -6.84 -8.45
N GLY A 10 5.99 -6.45 -8.43
CA GLY A 10 6.98 -6.78 -9.46
C GLY A 10 8.05 -5.72 -9.56
N ILE A 11 9.02 -5.91 -10.40
CA ILE A 11 10.07 -4.91 -10.63
C ILE A 11 9.47 -3.69 -11.37
N GLY A 12 9.93 -2.48 -11.04
CA GLY A 12 9.54 -1.27 -11.76
C GLY A 12 9.77 -1.43 -13.28
N GLY A 13 8.82 -0.97 -14.10
CA GLY A 13 8.86 -1.17 -15.57
C GLY A 13 8.33 -2.51 -16.06
N SER A 14 7.93 -3.44 -15.17
CA SER A 14 7.40 -4.76 -15.57
C SER A 14 5.97 -4.75 -16.13
N GLY A 15 5.24 -3.64 -16.06
CA GLY A 15 3.86 -3.54 -16.56
C GLY A 15 2.79 -3.68 -15.47
N THR A 16 3.14 -3.56 -14.20
CA THR A 16 2.20 -3.62 -13.06
C THR A 16 1.04 -2.61 -13.19
N ARG A 17 1.26 -1.45 -13.84
CA ARG A 17 0.22 -0.45 -14.11
C ARG A 17 -0.91 -0.99 -14.98
N LEU A 18 -0.58 -1.80 -15.99
CA LEU A 18 -1.60 -2.42 -16.86
C LEU A 18 -2.51 -3.35 -16.06
N ILE A 19 -1.94 -4.18 -15.19
CA ILE A 19 -2.72 -5.09 -14.36
C ILE A 19 -3.60 -4.29 -13.37
N ALA A 20 -3.07 -3.21 -12.79
CA ALA A 20 -3.84 -2.32 -11.91
C ALA A 20 -5.02 -1.67 -12.66
N SER A 21 -4.82 -1.22 -13.91
CA SER A 21 -5.90 -0.67 -14.75
C SER A 21 -7.00 -1.71 -14.96
N VAL A 22 -6.65 -2.93 -15.38
CA VAL A 22 -7.61 -4.02 -15.60
C VAL A 22 -8.43 -4.30 -14.31
N LEU A 23 -7.76 -4.38 -13.15
CA LEU A 23 -8.49 -4.62 -11.89
C LEU A 23 -9.44 -3.48 -11.55
N ARG A 24 -9.05 -2.23 -11.78
CA ARG A 24 -9.93 -1.07 -11.57
C ARG A 24 -11.14 -1.10 -12.50
N ASP A 25 -10.93 -1.44 -13.78
CA ASP A 25 -12.00 -1.51 -14.80
C ASP A 25 -13.04 -2.58 -14.45
N ILE A 26 -12.65 -3.65 -13.77
CA ILE A 26 -13.56 -4.67 -13.27
C ILE A 26 -14.05 -4.43 -11.83
N GLY A 27 -13.84 -3.21 -11.30
CA GLY A 27 -14.44 -2.73 -10.05
C GLY A 27 -13.65 -3.00 -8.78
N PHE A 28 -12.33 -3.27 -8.85
CA PHE A 28 -11.51 -3.33 -7.65
C PHE A 28 -11.21 -1.92 -7.11
N PHE A 29 -11.33 -1.76 -5.80
CA PHE A 29 -10.78 -0.62 -5.09
C PHE A 29 -9.30 -0.86 -4.81
N LEU A 30 -8.41 -0.01 -5.32
CA LEU A 30 -6.95 -0.14 -5.15
C LEU A 30 -6.34 0.87 -4.16
N GLY A 31 -7.18 1.65 -3.49
CA GLY A 31 -6.81 2.73 -2.59
C GLY A 31 -7.35 4.07 -3.07
N ALA A 32 -7.46 5.04 -2.17
CA ALA A 32 -7.92 6.39 -2.49
C ALA A 32 -6.78 7.32 -2.87
N ASP A 33 -5.55 7.02 -2.48
CA ASP A 33 -4.36 7.82 -2.75
C ASP A 33 -3.40 7.06 -3.67
N LEU A 34 -3.50 7.35 -4.96
CA LEU A 34 -2.73 6.69 -6.02
C LEU A 34 -1.95 7.71 -6.85
N ASN A 35 -0.73 7.35 -7.26
CA ASN A 35 -0.02 8.12 -8.27
C ASN A 35 -0.48 7.78 -9.71
N GLU A 36 0.10 8.44 -10.70
CA GLU A 36 -0.19 8.19 -12.13
C GLU A 36 0.08 6.75 -12.58
N ALA A 37 1.01 6.06 -11.92
CA ALA A 37 1.29 4.66 -12.18
C ALA A 37 0.36 3.70 -11.42
N SER A 38 -0.62 4.23 -10.67
CA SER A 38 -1.51 3.50 -9.78
C SER A 38 -0.80 2.80 -8.62
N ASP A 39 0.37 3.30 -8.18
CA ASP A 39 0.98 2.87 -6.93
C ASP A 39 0.17 3.40 -5.76
N ASN A 40 -0.09 2.56 -4.78
CA ASN A 40 -0.75 2.95 -3.54
C ASN A 40 0.22 3.75 -2.67
N LEU A 41 -0.05 5.05 -2.51
CA LEU A 41 0.84 5.98 -1.81
C LEU A 41 0.79 5.82 -0.29
N TRP A 42 -0.29 5.28 0.27
CA TRP A 42 -0.34 4.89 1.68
C TRP A 42 0.65 3.75 1.96
N PHE A 43 0.71 2.74 1.06
CA PHE A 43 1.72 1.69 1.15
C PHE A 43 3.13 2.26 1.07
N THR A 44 3.35 3.21 0.16
CA THR A 44 4.65 3.88 0.03
C THR A 44 5.03 4.63 1.30
N LEU A 45 4.11 5.38 1.91
CA LEU A 45 4.36 6.10 3.17
C LEU A 45 4.69 5.12 4.31
N LEU A 46 3.88 4.08 4.47
CA LEU A 46 3.97 3.17 5.62
C LEU A 46 5.17 2.23 5.55
N PHE A 47 5.58 1.79 4.34
CA PHE A 47 6.54 0.68 4.21
C PHE A 47 7.85 1.04 3.48
N LYS A 48 7.90 2.07 2.64
CA LYS A 48 9.14 2.45 1.95
C LYS A 48 9.97 3.43 2.78
N ARG A 49 10.44 2.98 3.91
CA ARG A 49 11.27 3.75 4.85
C ARG A 49 12.42 2.90 5.38
N MET A 50 13.56 3.55 5.57
CA MET A 50 14.81 2.88 5.98
C MET A 50 14.72 2.29 7.39
N GLU A 51 13.92 2.90 8.26
CA GLU A 51 13.73 2.52 9.65
C GLU A 51 13.14 1.11 9.83
N LEU A 52 12.50 0.58 8.78
CA LEU A 52 11.98 -0.79 8.80
C LEU A 52 13.03 -1.88 8.51
N TRP A 53 14.25 -1.49 8.15
CA TRP A 53 15.29 -2.44 7.81
C TRP A 53 16.30 -2.66 8.95
N PRO A 54 16.70 -3.91 9.27
CA PRO A 54 16.19 -5.16 8.67
C PRO A 54 14.77 -5.52 9.18
N LEU A 55 13.96 -6.13 8.31
CA LEU A 55 12.55 -6.42 8.60
C LEU A 55 12.38 -7.37 9.80
N GLU A 56 13.30 -8.30 9.99
CA GLU A 56 13.24 -9.29 11.08
C GLU A 56 13.35 -8.65 12.46
N GLU A 57 14.00 -7.51 12.57
CA GLU A 57 14.19 -6.77 13.83
C GLU A 57 13.02 -5.80 14.10
N ASN A 58 12.22 -5.48 13.08
CA ASN A 58 11.17 -4.47 13.13
C ASN A 58 9.76 -5.04 12.98
N LYS A 59 9.53 -6.28 13.40
CA LYS A 59 8.26 -6.99 13.22
C LYS A 59 7.06 -6.26 13.82
N GLU A 60 7.17 -5.73 15.02
CA GLU A 60 6.09 -5.00 15.69
C GLU A 60 5.69 -3.75 14.92
N GLU A 61 6.70 -3.01 14.44
CA GLU A 61 6.49 -1.81 13.64
C GLU A 61 5.83 -2.14 12.28
N ILE A 62 6.23 -3.25 11.66
CA ILE A 62 5.63 -3.75 10.42
C ILE A 62 4.19 -4.19 10.65
N SER A 63 3.92 -4.98 11.69
CA SER A 63 2.55 -5.42 12.03
C SER A 63 1.65 -4.22 12.30
N ARG A 64 2.14 -3.20 13.01
CA ARG A 64 1.38 -1.97 13.24
C ARG A 64 1.07 -1.23 11.93
N ALA A 65 2.08 -1.04 11.09
CA ALA A 65 1.90 -0.40 9.79
C ALA A 65 0.92 -1.19 8.90
N LEU A 66 0.96 -2.54 8.95
CA LEU A 66 0.02 -3.40 8.24
C LEU A 66 -1.40 -3.25 8.77
N ALA A 67 -1.61 -3.22 10.08
CA ALA A 67 -2.93 -3.02 10.67
C ALA A 67 -3.54 -1.69 10.22
N ILE A 68 -2.76 -0.60 10.26
CA ILE A 68 -3.19 0.71 9.75
C ILE A 68 -3.55 0.62 8.26
N PHE A 69 -2.67 0.04 7.44
CA PHE A 69 -2.91 -0.10 6.01
C PHE A 69 -4.18 -0.89 5.69
N LEU A 70 -4.39 -2.02 6.38
CA LEU A 70 -5.56 -2.87 6.20
C LEU A 70 -6.85 -2.15 6.64
N ASN A 71 -6.82 -1.39 7.72
CA ASN A 71 -7.95 -0.57 8.15
C ASN A 71 -8.34 0.45 7.07
N LEU A 72 -7.35 1.17 6.52
CA LEU A 72 -7.58 2.13 5.43
C LEU A 72 -8.16 1.47 4.18
N MET A 73 -7.60 0.33 3.77
CA MET A 73 -8.06 -0.40 2.58
C MET A 73 -9.48 -0.97 2.76
N ASN A 74 -9.86 -1.31 3.99
CA ASN A 74 -11.21 -1.76 4.36
C ASN A 74 -12.12 -0.59 4.79
N ARG A 75 -11.62 0.66 4.67
CA ARG A 75 -12.37 1.88 5.05
C ARG A 75 -12.86 1.85 6.50
N GLN A 76 -12.02 1.33 7.36
CA GLN A 76 -12.26 1.34 8.80
C GLN A 76 -11.61 2.58 9.42
N PRO A 77 -12.23 3.16 10.45
CA PRO A 77 -11.64 4.31 11.15
C PRO A 77 -10.32 3.93 11.80
N LEU A 78 -9.41 4.90 11.87
CA LEU A 78 -8.16 4.76 12.61
C LEU A 78 -8.35 5.09 14.08
N ALA A 79 -7.70 4.33 14.96
CA ALA A 79 -7.60 4.65 16.37
C ALA A 79 -6.76 5.91 16.59
N THR A 80 -6.99 6.60 17.72
CA THR A 80 -6.24 7.83 18.05
C THR A 80 -4.73 7.59 18.08
N GLU A 81 -4.30 6.44 18.61
CA GLU A 81 -2.89 6.06 18.68
C GLU A 81 -2.28 5.87 17.28
N ASP A 82 -3.06 5.39 16.32
CA ASP A 82 -2.60 5.20 14.95
C ASP A 82 -2.49 6.53 14.20
N VAL A 83 -3.40 7.46 14.47
CA VAL A 83 -3.28 8.85 13.96
C VAL A 83 -2.01 9.51 14.50
N ILE A 84 -1.71 9.38 15.79
CA ILE A 84 -0.48 9.91 16.39
C ILE A 84 0.75 9.27 15.73
N TYR A 85 0.74 7.96 15.56
CA TYR A 85 1.83 7.24 14.90
C TYR A 85 2.05 7.71 13.46
N VAL A 86 0.99 7.81 12.65
CA VAL A 86 1.09 8.26 11.25
C VAL A 86 1.65 9.68 11.18
N ARG A 87 1.23 10.60 12.07
CA ARG A 87 1.80 11.96 12.15
C ARG A 87 3.29 11.98 12.47
N GLN A 88 3.81 11.01 13.19
CA GLN A 88 5.25 10.92 13.48
C GLN A 88 6.08 10.57 12.24
N LEU A 89 5.47 9.96 11.21
CA LEU A 89 6.16 9.60 9.98
C LEU A 89 6.66 10.82 9.17
N THR A 90 6.07 12.00 9.36
CA THR A 90 6.54 13.23 8.72
C THR A 90 7.92 13.66 9.22
N ARG A 91 8.32 13.20 10.41
CA ARG A 91 9.62 13.52 11.02
C ARG A 91 10.76 12.64 10.48
N GLN A 92 10.43 11.60 9.73
CA GLN A 92 11.41 10.67 9.16
C GLN A 92 11.97 11.26 7.86
N SER A 93 13.31 11.38 7.79
CA SER A 93 13.97 11.84 6.56
C SER A 93 13.90 10.77 5.47
N ARG A 94 13.44 11.15 4.29
CA ARG A 94 13.35 10.26 3.13
C ARG A 94 14.02 10.91 1.92
N PRO A 95 15.12 10.35 1.38
CA PRO A 95 15.87 10.98 0.29
C PRO A 95 15.07 11.29 -0.98
N LYS A 96 13.97 10.53 -1.22
CA LYS A 96 13.16 10.63 -2.44
C LYS A 96 11.81 11.36 -2.24
N HIS A 97 11.49 11.74 -1.01
CA HIS A 97 10.20 12.33 -0.67
C HIS A 97 10.42 13.56 0.21
N PRO A 98 10.16 14.77 -0.29
CA PRO A 98 10.25 15.98 0.51
C PRO A 98 9.20 15.99 1.63
N VAL A 99 9.38 16.88 2.61
CA VAL A 99 8.51 16.96 3.80
C VAL A 99 7.05 17.22 3.39
N GLU A 100 6.82 18.09 2.44
CA GLU A 100 5.49 18.42 1.93
C GLU A 100 4.78 17.17 1.38
N TRP A 101 5.51 16.29 0.68
CA TRP A 101 4.95 15.03 0.19
C TRP A 101 4.55 14.11 1.34
N LEU A 102 5.34 14.07 2.42
CA LEU A 102 5.03 13.26 3.61
C LEU A 102 3.80 13.80 4.33
N GLU A 103 3.70 15.11 4.48
CA GLU A 103 2.56 15.79 5.10
C GLU A 103 1.26 15.52 4.32
N ASP A 104 1.28 15.69 3.00
CA ASP A 104 0.14 15.37 2.12
C ASP A 104 -0.34 13.92 2.28
N ARG A 105 0.59 12.97 2.37
CA ARG A 105 0.23 11.55 2.51
C ARG A 105 -0.30 11.23 3.89
N VAL A 106 0.24 11.85 4.94
CA VAL A 106 -0.26 11.73 6.30
C VAL A 106 -1.68 12.27 6.41
N GLU A 107 -1.96 13.47 5.87
CA GLU A 107 -3.32 14.02 5.88
C GLU A 107 -4.27 13.15 5.04
N SER A 108 -3.85 12.65 3.87
CA SER A 108 -4.63 11.69 3.07
C SER A 108 -5.04 10.44 3.86
N ILE A 109 -4.13 9.88 4.68
CA ILE A 109 -4.42 8.75 5.57
C ILE A 109 -5.44 9.13 6.63
N ILE A 110 -5.25 10.28 7.30
CA ILE A 110 -6.12 10.74 8.38
C ILE A 110 -7.53 11.03 7.87
N ASP A 111 -7.63 11.73 6.74
CA ASP A 111 -8.92 12.04 6.12
C ASP A 111 -9.66 10.77 5.71
N SER A 112 -8.94 9.81 5.12
CA SER A 112 -9.53 8.52 4.73
C SER A 112 -9.95 7.67 5.93
N GLY A 113 -9.20 7.72 7.04
CA GLY A 113 -9.53 7.05 8.29
C GLY A 113 -10.66 7.73 9.08
N SER A 114 -11.04 8.95 8.71
CA SER A 114 -12.13 9.72 9.36
C SER A 114 -13.45 9.64 8.58
N THR A 115 -13.42 9.16 7.34
CA THR A 115 -14.58 9.14 6.45
C THR A 115 -15.40 7.87 6.66
N GLU A 116 -16.71 8.01 6.80
CA GLU A 116 -17.65 6.86 6.83
C GLU A 116 -17.47 5.98 5.59
N ALA A 117 -17.55 4.67 5.80
CA ALA A 117 -17.32 3.67 4.78
C ALA A 117 -18.24 3.86 3.55
N ILE A 118 -17.67 4.36 2.44
CA ILE A 118 -18.34 4.31 1.15
C ILE A 118 -18.27 2.85 0.68
N SER A 119 -19.42 2.24 0.44
CA SER A 119 -19.51 0.86 -0.05
C SER A 119 -18.62 0.66 -1.29
N THR A 120 -17.68 -0.28 -1.22
CA THR A 120 -16.99 -0.75 -2.42
C THR A 120 -17.99 -1.56 -3.26
N VAL A 121 -17.99 -1.35 -4.57
CA VAL A 121 -18.77 -2.20 -5.47
C VAL A 121 -18.30 -3.65 -5.28
N ASP A 122 -19.22 -4.54 -4.87
CA ASP A 122 -18.95 -5.96 -4.61
C ASP A 122 -17.91 -6.32 -3.53
N GLY A 123 -17.35 -5.37 -2.79
CA GLY A 123 -16.34 -5.63 -1.77
C GLY A 123 -15.01 -6.14 -2.32
N ARG A 124 -14.75 -5.98 -3.61
CA ARG A 124 -13.45 -6.32 -4.24
C ARG A 124 -12.43 -5.23 -3.96
N TRP A 125 -11.28 -5.60 -3.40
CA TRP A 125 -10.23 -4.66 -3.10
C TRP A 125 -8.84 -5.27 -3.22
N GLY A 126 -7.86 -4.42 -3.26
CA GLY A 126 -6.46 -4.80 -3.36
C GLY A 126 -5.57 -3.57 -3.43
N TRP A 127 -4.32 -3.74 -3.77
CA TRP A 127 -3.41 -2.63 -3.98
C TRP A 127 -2.36 -2.97 -5.02
N LYS A 128 -1.75 -1.94 -5.57
CA LYS A 128 -0.60 -2.05 -6.43
C LYS A 128 0.55 -1.25 -5.83
N GLU A 129 1.65 -1.93 -5.58
CA GLU A 129 2.93 -1.33 -5.28
C GLU A 129 4.04 -2.31 -5.71
N PRO A 130 4.99 -1.90 -6.57
CA PRO A 130 6.00 -2.80 -7.12
C PRO A 130 6.77 -3.59 -6.06
N ASN A 131 7.12 -2.95 -4.94
CA ASN A 131 7.91 -3.58 -3.87
C ASN A 131 7.09 -4.41 -2.86
N THR A 132 5.81 -4.65 -3.10
CA THR A 132 4.97 -5.50 -2.21
C THR A 132 5.61 -6.86 -1.93
N HIS A 133 6.36 -7.41 -2.90
CA HIS A 133 7.03 -8.71 -2.74
C HIS A 133 8.00 -8.78 -1.55
N ILE A 134 8.59 -7.66 -1.16
CA ILE A 134 9.53 -7.60 -0.04
C ILE A 134 8.82 -7.88 1.29
N LEU A 135 7.56 -7.49 1.41
CA LEU A 135 6.74 -7.68 2.61
C LEU A 135 5.86 -8.93 2.58
N LEU A 136 5.93 -9.75 1.53
CA LEU A 136 5.09 -10.94 1.41
C LEU A 136 5.11 -11.86 2.63
N PRO A 137 6.27 -12.13 3.28
CA PRO A 137 6.28 -12.98 4.47
C PRO A 137 5.42 -12.43 5.62
N ALA A 138 5.44 -11.11 5.84
CA ALA A 138 4.61 -10.47 6.86
C ALA A 138 3.13 -10.39 6.42
N LEU A 139 2.88 -10.04 5.16
CA LEU A 139 1.53 -9.97 4.60
C LEU A 139 0.79 -11.31 4.67
N LEU A 140 1.47 -12.42 4.39
CA LEU A 140 0.89 -13.77 4.46
C LEU A 140 0.57 -14.23 5.89
N GLN A 141 1.16 -13.60 6.90
CA GLN A 141 0.85 -13.87 8.31
C GLN A 141 -0.37 -13.08 8.80
N GLU A 142 -0.58 -11.87 8.25
CA GLU A 142 -1.59 -10.91 8.72
C GLU A 142 -2.85 -10.88 7.85
N VAL A 143 -2.78 -11.39 6.61
CA VAL A 143 -3.87 -11.28 5.63
C VAL A 143 -4.29 -12.64 5.13
N ASP A 144 -5.43 -13.11 5.63
CA ASP A 144 -6.02 -14.36 5.18
C ASP A 144 -6.37 -14.32 3.69
N ASP A 145 -6.12 -15.41 2.99
CA ASP A 145 -6.48 -15.58 1.56
C ASP A 145 -5.93 -14.52 0.61
N LEU A 146 -4.82 -13.84 0.96
CA LEU A 146 -4.16 -12.89 0.07
C LEU A 146 -3.85 -13.52 -1.29
N LYS A 147 -4.31 -12.88 -2.36
CA LYS A 147 -3.93 -13.21 -3.74
C LYS A 147 -2.81 -12.27 -4.17
N TYR A 148 -1.69 -12.82 -4.61
CA TYR A 148 -0.57 -12.02 -5.08
C TYR A 148 -0.33 -12.23 -6.59
N ILE A 149 -0.35 -11.14 -7.35
CA ILE A 149 -0.01 -11.11 -8.77
C ILE A 149 1.41 -10.58 -8.90
N HIS A 150 2.34 -11.45 -9.23
CA HIS A 150 3.71 -11.04 -9.54
C HIS A 150 3.85 -10.79 -11.04
N VAL A 151 4.15 -9.54 -11.41
CA VAL A 151 4.32 -9.15 -12.80
C VAL A 151 5.80 -9.18 -13.17
N MET A 152 6.15 -9.97 -14.15
CA MET A 152 7.51 -10.08 -14.70
C MET A 152 7.53 -9.70 -16.17
N ARG A 153 8.62 -9.07 -16.57
CA ARG A 153 8.92 -8.76 -17.97
C ARG A 153 10.39 -9.07 -18.23
N HIS A 154 10.71 -9.42 -19.47
CA HIS A 154 12.10 -9.68 -19.83
C HIS A 154 12.97 -8.44 -19.58
N GLY A 155 14.15 -8.61 -18.97
CA GLY A 155 15.00 -7.50 -18.55
C GLY A 155 15.44 -6.59 -19.72
N VAL A 156 15.66 -7.15 -20.90
CA VAL A 156 15.99 -6.37 -22.10
C VAL A 156 14.83 -5.45 -22.49
N ASP A 157 13.59 -5.96 -22.47
CA ASP A 157 12.41 -5.14 -22.79
C ASP A 157 12.18 -4.02 -21.79
N MET A 158 12.59 -4.22 -20.52
CA MET A 158 12.52 -3.18 -19.50
C MET A 158 13.58 -2.10 -19.68
N ALA A 159 14.75 -2.46 -20.20
CA ALA A 159 15.85 -1.52 -20.42
C ALA A 159 15.57 -0.52 -21.55
N PHE A 160 14.66 -0.86 -22.47
CA PHE A 160 14.28 -0.06 -23.62
C PHE A 160 12.84 0.54 -23.52
N SER A 161 12.20 0.51 -22.36
CA SER A 161 10.83 1.02 -22.18
C SER A 161 10.74 2.41 -21.51
#